data_8b181a8b5c8dc3f190d15835f50e7f84
#
_entry.id   8b181a8b5c8dc3f190d15835f50e7f84
#
_cell.length_a   1.000
_cell.length_b   1.000
_cell.length_c   1.000
_cell.angle_alpha   90.00
_cell.angle_beta   90.00
_cell.angle_gamma   90.00
#
_symmetry.space_group_name_H-M   'P 1'
#
loop_
_entity.id
_entity.type
_entity.pdbx_description
1 polymer ?
#
loop_
_entity_poly.entity_id
_entity_poly.type
_entity_poly.pdbx_seq_one_letter_code
_entity_poly.pdbx_strand_id
1 'polypeptide(L)'
;GTDGTKEKDVALAIAKKLRTVLTEQGLEVVLTRETDRFVRLEERARLANVARGDLFISVHCNSLPQRQIRGIETYTLNLASDRYAIRLAARENATSEKGMSDLQFLLADLATRANTEESARLATQVQSGLVSALRSKDGKIRDLGTKEALFYVLLGTKMPAILVETGFLSNPEEEKRLASPGYQEDVARAIASGVQGFLGNRDRLAKAN
;
A
#
# COMPACT_ATOMS: atom_id res chain seq x y z
N GLY A 1 -16.78 -6.04 -0.83
CA GLY A 1 -17.55 -4.80 -0.82
C GLY A 1 -19.03 -5.06 -0.59
N THR A 2 -19.80 -4.02 -0.48
CA THR A 2 -21.26 -4.09 -0.20
C THR A 2 -22.05 -4.69 -1.36
N ASP A 3 -21.59 -4.49 -2.59
CA ASP A 3 -22.18 -4.99 -3.84
C ASP A 3 -21.48 -6.26 -4.35
N GLY A 4 -20.67 -6.89 -3.50
CA GLY A 4 -19.99 -8.15 -3.79
C GLY A 4 -18.60 -8.02 -4.42
N THR A 5 -18.07 -6.81 -4.61
CA THR A 5 -16.70 -6.59 -5.09
C THR A 5 -15.69 -7.19 -4.10
N LYS A 6 -14.76 -8.00 -4.59
CA LYS A 6 -13.74 -8.64 -3.76
C LYS A 6 -12.43 -7.85 -3.85
N GLU A 7 -11.84 -7.57 -2.70
CA GLU A 7 -10.57 -6.87 -2.62
C GLU A 7 -9.46 -7.55 -3.44
N LYS A 8 -9.36 -8.88 -3.35
CA LYS A 8 -8.35 -9.65 -4.07
C LYS A 8 -8.35 -9.42 -5.58
N ASP A 9 -9.53 -9.17 -6.17
CA ASP A 9 -9.69 -8.97 -7.61
C ASP A 9 -9.30 -7.54 -7.98
N VAL A 10 -9.75 -6.56 -7.20
CA VAL A 10 -9.40 -5.14 -7.39
C VAL A 10 -7.90 -4.91 -7.21
N ALA A 11 -7.33 -5.40 -6.11
CA ALA A 11 -5.89 -5.27 -5.83
C ALA A 11 -5.03 -5.92 -6.93
N LEU A 12 -5.42 -7.10 -7.43
CA LEU A 12 -4.71 -7.74 -8.54
C LEU A 12 -4.83 -6.94 -9.85
N ALA A 13 -6.00 -6.39 -10.13
CA ALA A 13 -6.22 -5.59 -11.34
C ALA A 13 -5.37 -4.31 -11.30
N ILE A 14 -5.36 -3.58 -10.16
CA ILE A 14 -4.51 -2.40 -9.97
C ILE A 14 -3.03 -2.76 -10.08
N ALA A 15 -2.58 -3.84 -9.43
CA ALA A 15 -1.17 -4.26 -9.46
C ALA A 15 -0.70 -4.61 -10.89
N LYS A 16 -1.54 -5.28 -11.70
CA LYS A 16 -1.23 -5.55 -13.10
C LYS A 16 -1.11 -4.30 -13.95
N LYS A 17 -2.02 -3.34 -13.76
CA LYS A 17 -1.98 -2.03 -14.43
C LYS A 17 -0.76 -1.23 -14.00
N LEU A 18 -0.44 -1.24 -12.69
CA LEU A 18 0.74 -0.59 -12.14
C LEU A 18 2.02 -1.18 -12.76
N ARG A 19 2.12 -2.51 -12.88
CA ARG A 19 3.22 -3.15 -13.59
C ARG A 19 3.38 -2.62 -15.01
N THR A 20 2.29 -2.58 -15.78
CA THR A 20 2.32 -2.08 -17.15
C THR A 20 2.87 -0.64 -17.20
N VAL A 21 2.31 0.26 -16.40
CA VAL A 21 2.72 1.67 -16.37
C VAL A 21 4.19 1.83 -15.97
N LEU A 22 4.65 1.12 -14.93
CA LEU A 22 6.04 1.21 -14.48
C LEU A 22 7.01 0.59 -15.49
N THR A 23 6.63 -0.49 -16.17
CA THR A 23 7.45 -1.12 -17.22
C THR A 23 7.59 -0.20 -18.43
N GLU A 24 6.52 0.50 -18.83
CA GLU A 24 6.57 1.54 -19.88
C GLU A 24 7.51 2.70 -19.50
N GLN A 25 7.74 2.92 -18.21
CA GLN A 25 8.68 3.92 -17.68
C GLN A 25 10.11 3.37 -17.48
N GLY A 26 10.39 2.15 -17.93
CA GLY A 26 11.71 1.53 -17.88
C GLY A 26 12.06 0.84 -16.56
N LEU A 27 11.09 0.60 -15.69
CA LEU A 27 11.27 -0.11 -14.43
C LEU A 27 10.95 -1.60 -14.57
N GLU A 28 11.76 -2.47 -13.99
CA GLU A 28 11.44 -3.90 -13.85
C GLU A 28 10.44 -4.09 -12.72
N VAL A 29 9.37 -4.85 -12.96
CA VAL A 29 8.31 -5.08 -11.97
C VAL A 29 8.01 -6.56 -11.82
N VAL A 30 8.15 -7.06 -10.61
CA VAL A 30 7.80 -8.43 -10.22
C VAL A 30 6.53 -8.41 -9.39
N LEU A 31 5.50 -9.15 -9.81
CA LEU A 31 4.28 -9.35 -9.03
C LEU A 31 4.41 -10.57 -8.11
N THR A 32 3.98 -10.47 -6.87
CA THR A 32 3.95 -11.60 -5.93
C THR A 32 2.92 -12.67 -6.33
N ARG A 33 1.93 -12.29 -7.12
CA ARG A 33 0.98 -13.19 -7.80
C ARG A 33 0.49 -12.58 -9.11
N GLU A 34 0.20 -13.40 -10.09
CA GLU A 34 -0.36 -12.97 -11.39
C GLU A 34 -1.78 -13.48 -11.63
N THR A 35 -2.23 -14.39 -10.80
CA THR A 35 -3.55 -15.02 -10.87
C THR A 35 -4.23 -14.99 -9.51
N ASP A 36 -5.47 -15.44 -9.44
CA ASP A 36 -6.19 -15.61 -8.17
C ASP A 36 -5.66 -16.84 -7.41
N ARG A 37 -4.48 -16.69 -6.84
CA ARG A 37 -3.85 -17.69 -5.97
C ARG A 37 -3.53 -17.07 -4.60
N PHE A 38 -3.63 -17.86 -3.56
CA PHE A 38 -3.18 -17.45 -2.23
C PHE A 38 -1.66 -17.48 -2.13
N VAL A 39 -1.07 -16.40 -1.64
CA VAL A 39 0.36 -16.29 -1.30
C VAL A 39 0.46 -15.78 0.13
N ARG A 40 1.10 -16.53 1.00
CA ARG A 40 1.30 -16.16 2.42
C ARG A 40 2.05 -14.83 2.53
N LEU A 41 1.82 -14.07 3.61
CA LEU A 41 2.42 -12.74 3.79
C LEU A 41 3.94 -12.79 3.79
N GLU A 42 4.52 -13.75 4.51
CA GLU A 42 5.97 -13.96 4.59
C GLU A 42 6.58 -14.30 3.22
N GLU A 43 5.83 -15.05 2.42
CA GLU A 43 6.26 -15.44 1.08
C GLU A 43 6.30 -14.24 0.13
N ARG A 44 5.42 -13.26 0.29
CA ARG A 44 5.46 -12.02 -0.49
C ARG A 44 6.73 -11.22 -0.21
N ALA A 45 7.08 -11.04 1.06
CA ALA A 45 8.33 -10.39 1.45
C ALA A 45 9.56 -11.18 0.95
N ARG A 46 9.52 -12.52 1.05
CA ARG A 46 10.58 -13.39 0.55
C ARG A 46 10.79 -13.24 -0.96
N LEU A 47 9.71 -13.23 -1.74
CA LEU A 47 9.76 -13.03 -3.20
C LEU A 47 10.40 -11.69 -3.55
N ALA A 48 10.02 -10.60 -2.87
CA ALA A 48 10.62 -9.29 -3.07
C ALA A 48 12.14 -9.29 -2.77
N ASN A 49 12.55 -9.93 -1.67
CA ASN A 49 13.95 -10.04 -1.29
C ASN A 49 14.77 -10.90 -2.30
N VAL A 50 14.20 -12.01 -2.80
CA VAL A 50 14.84 -12.87 -3.81
C VAL A 50 15.00 -12.14 -5.14
N ALA A 51 13.99 -11.37 -5.53
CA ALA A 51 14.05 -10.51 -6.72
C ALA A 51 15.02 -9.34 -6.57
N ARG A 52 15.57 -9.10 -5.35
CA ARG A 52 16.40 -7.92 -5.04
C ARG A 52 15.74 -6.60 -5.43
N GLY A 53 14.42 -6.51 -5.15
CA GLY A 53 13.66 -5.31 -5.46
C GLY A 53 14.18 -4.07 -4.74
N ASP A 54 14.15 -2.93 -5.40
CA ASP A 54 14.51 -1.64 -4.82
C ASP A 54 13.38 -1.06 -3.97
N LEU A 55 12.14 -1.43 -4.26
CA LEU A 55 10.91 -1.01 -3.56
C LEU A 55 9.94 -2.18 -3.44
N PHE A 56 9.13 -2.15 -2.37
CA PHE A 56 8.01 -3.07 -2.21
C PHE A 56 6.71 -2.29 -1.98
N ILE A 57 5.68 -2.56 -2.79
CA ILE A 57 4.38 -1.89 -2.70
C ILE A 57 3.28 -2.96 -2.56
N SER A 58 2.59 -2.97 -1.43
CA SER A 58 1.41 -3.79 -1.20
C SER A 58 0.15 -2.97 -1.49
N VAL A 59 -0.68 -3.45 -2.42
CA VAL A 59 -1.91 -2.74 -2.85
C VAL A 59 -3.12 -3.41 -2.23
N HIS A 60 -3.94 -2.61 -1.55
CA HIS A 60 -5.11 -3.03 -0.80
C HIS A 60 -6.33 -2.15 -1.06
N CYS A 61 -7.49 -2.62 -0.63
CA CYS A 61 -8.73 -1.87 -0.55
C CYS A 61 -9.37 -2.10 0.80
N ASN A 62 -9.44 -1.06 1.60
CA ASN A 62 -9.92 -1.11 2.97
C ASN A 62 -11.40 -1.51 3.08
N SER A 63 -11.81 -1.95 4.25
CA SER A 63 -13.21 -2.21 4.58
C SER A 63 -13.44 -2.03 6.07
N LEU A 64 -14.49 -1.30 6.44
CA LEU A 64 -14.88 -1.05 7.82
C LEU A 64 -16.39 -1.25 8.00
N PRO A 65 -16.86 -1.54 9.25
CA PRO A 65 -18.28 -1.57 9.53
C PRO A 65 -19.00 -0.25 9.24
N GLN A 66 -18.29 0.88 9.40
CA GLN A 66 -18.80 2.24 9.16
C GLN A 66 -18.75 2.58 7.67
N ARG A 67 -19.85 2.40 6.95
CA ARG A 67 -19.94 2.60 5.50
C ARG A 67 -19.72 4.03 5.01
N GLN A 68 -19.80 5.04 5.89
CA GLN A 68 -19.56 6.44 5.56
C GLN A 68 -18.06 6.79 5.46
N ILE A 69 -17.18 5.93 5.99
CA ILE A 69 -15.73 6.16 5.91
C ILE A 69 -15.27 5.91 4.49
N ARG A 70 -14.43 6.83 3.99
CA ARG A 70 -13.88 6.80 2.64
C ARG A 70 -12.54 7.55 2.59
N GLY A 71 -11.74 7.29 1.57
CA GLY A 71 -10.48 7.98 1.32
C GLY A 71 -9.33 7.04 1.03
N ILE A 72 -8.16 7.62 0.90
CA ILE A 72 -6.91 6.92 0.56
C ILE A 72 -5.92 7.13 1.69
N GLU A 73 -5.21 6.10 2.06
CA GLU A 73 -4.16 6.14 3.08
C GLU A 73 -3.00 5.22 2.72
N THR A 74 -1.80 5.60 3.12
CA THR A 74 -0.59 4.82 2.87
C THR A 74 0.13 4.53 4.18
N TYR A 75 0.52 3.28 4.36
CA TYR A 75 1.13 2.80 5.59
C TYR A 75 2.59 2.42 5.40
N THR A 76 3.39 2.69 6.43
CA THR A 76 4.73 2.14 6.61
C THR A 76 4.77 1.20 7.81
N LEU A 77 5.79 0.35 7.85
CA LEU A 77 6.01 -0.56 8.98
C LEU A 77 6.54 0.23 10.18
N ASN A 78 5.75 0.30 11.23
CA ASN A 78 6.18 0.78 12.55
C ASN A 78 5.13 0.40 13.60
N LEU A 79 5.37 0.76 14.86
CA LEU A 79 4.37 0.59 15.91
C LEU A 79 3.19 1.52 15.67
N ALA A 80 1.99 0.97 15.62
CA ALA A 80 0.79 1.78 15.45
C ALA A 80 0.52 2.62 16.71
N SER A 81 0.27 3.90 16.53
CA SER A 81 -0.05 4.84 17.60
C SER A 81 -1.55 4.95 17.90
N ASP A 82 -2.41 4.48 17.00
CA ASP A 82 -3.86 4.58 17.14
C ASP A 82 -4.57 3.22 16.98
N ARG A 83 -5.75 3.11 17.59
CA ARG A 83 -6.55 1.86 17.59
C ARG A 83 -7.07 1.47 16.21
N TYR A 84 -7.27 2.43 15.34
CA TYR A 84 -7.72 2.15 13.98
C TYR A 84 -6.64 1.43 13.18
N ALA A 85 -5.40 1.92 13.21
CA ALA A 85 -4.25 1.28 12.55
C ALA A 85 -3.97 -0.11 13.12
N ILE A 86 -4.10 -0.31 14.44
CA ILE A 86 -3.98 -1.63 15.09
C ILE A 86 -5.04 -2.61 14.55
N ARG A 87 -6.32 -2.19 14.45
CA ARG A 87 -7.40 -3.02 13.93
C ARG A 87 -7.21 -3.39 12.47
N LEU A 88 -6.80 -2.43 11.67
CA LEU A 88 -6.52 -2.67 10.26
C LEU A 88 -5.39 -3.69 10.11
N ALA A 89 -4.27 -3.47 10.79
CA ALA A 89 -3.15 -4.41 10.76
C ALA A 89 -3.54 -5.81 11.29
N ALA A 90 -4.34 -5.90 12.35
CA ALA A 90 -4.84 -7.18 12.86
C ALA A 90 -5.65 -7.95 11.81
N ARG A 91 -6.50 -7.25 11.07
CA ARG A 91 -7.29 -7.85 9.99
C ARG A 91 -6.40 -8.33 8.84
N GLU A 92 -5.50 -7.49 8.34
CA GLU A 92 -4.61 -7.83 7.23
C GLU A 92 -3.62 -8.94 7.61
N ASN A 93 -3.20 -8.99 8.86
CA ASN A 93 -2.35 -10.05 9.38
C ASN A 93 -3.11 -11.35 9.75
N ALA A 94 -4.44 -11.36 9.61
CA ALA A 94 -5.31 -12.46 10.03
C ALA A 94 -5.11 -12.85 11.51
N THR A 95 -4.97 -11.85 12.40
CA THR A 95 -4.79 -12.04 13.85
C THR A 95 -5.77 -11.18 14.65
N SER A 96 -5.74 -11.28 16.00
CA SER A 96 -6.56 -10.44 16.88
C SER A 96 -5.86 -9.14 17.26
N GLU A 97 -6.64 -8.13 17.68
CA GLU A 97 -6.10 -6.87 18.23
C GLU A 97 -5.17 -7.14 19.43
N LYS A 98 -5.51 -8.12 20.27
CA LYS A 98 -4.67 -8.53 21.40
C LYS A 98 -3.34 -9.15 20.93
N GLY A 99 -3.40 -10.08 19.96
CA GLY A 99 -2.20 -10.67 19.38
C GLY A 99 -1.31 -9.64 18.72
N MET A 100 -1.87 -8.60 18.10
CA MET A 100 -1.10 -7.46 17.59
C MET A 100 -0.41 -6.69 18.69
N SER A 101 -1.12 -6.37 19.78
CA SER A 101 -0.53 -5.62 20.91
C SER A 101 0.61 -6.39 21.58
N ASP A 102 0.44 -7.68 21.80
CA ASP A 102 1.47 -8.55 22.37
C ASP A 102 2.72 -8.61 21.46
N LEU A 103 2.50 -8.68 20.14
CA LEU A 103 3.59 -8.74 19.17
C LEU A 103 4.31 -7.39 19.01
N GLN A 104 3.62 -6.25 19.15
CA GLN A 104 4.25 -4.94 19.12
C GLN A 104 5.36 -4.80 20.16
N PHE A 105 5.16 -5.34 21.37
CA PHE A 105 6.19 -5.36 22.40
C PHE A 105 7.42 -6.18 22.00
N LEU A 106 7.21 -7.32 21.31
CA LEU A 106 8.31 -8.21 20.90
C LEU A 106 9.09 -7.69 19.68
N LEU A 107 8.43 -6.93 18.82
CA LEU A 107 8.98 -6.46 17.54
C LEU A 107 9.37 -4.98 17.53
N ALA A 108 9.17 -4.27 18.64
CA ALA A 108 9.54 -2.85 18.76
C ALA A 108 10.98 -2.56 18.33
N ASP A 109 11.90 -3.47 18.65
CA ASP A 109 13.32 -3.36 18.31
C ASP A 109 13.65 -3.70 16.85
N LEU A 110 12.80 -4.51 16.19
CA LEU A 110 12.98 -4.94 14.80
C LEU A 110 12.34 -3.94 13.82
N ALA A 111 11.21 -3.35 14.17
CA ALA A 111 10.51 -2.38 13.33
C ALA A 111 11.32 -1.09 13.13
N THR A 112 12.13 -0.69 14.12
CA THR A 112 12.94 0.54 14.08
C THR A 112 14.17 0.45 13.18
N ARG A 113 14.57 -0.74 12.71
CA ARG A 113 15.84 -0.93 12.00
C ARG A 113 15.72 -1.03 10.47
N ALA A 114 14.53 -1.20 9.93
CA ALA A 114 14.36 -1.54 8.51
C ALA A 114 13.83 -0.36 7.69
N ASN A 115 14.72 0.34 6.99
CA ASN A 115 14.38 1.30 5.91
C ASN A 115 13.24 2.29 6.23
N THR A 116 13.04 2.61 7.53
CA THR A 116 11.88 3.37 8.01
C THR A 116 11.79 4.74 7.34
N GLU A 117 12.91 5.45 7.25
CA GLU A 117 12.95 6.80 6.67
C GLU A 117 12.68 6.79 5.17
N GLU A 118 13.29 5.86 4.43
CA GLU A 118 13.06 5.70 2.99
C GLU A 118 11.62 5.24 2.70
N SER A 119 11.07 4.35 3.53
CA SER A 119 9.66 3.93 3.44
C SER A 119 8.71 5.10 3.69
N ALA A 120 8.99 5.96 4.68
CA ALA A 120 8.18 7.15 4.95
C ALA A 120 8.22 8.17 3.81
N ARG A 121 9.40 8.37 3.18
CA ARG A 121 9.53 9.21 1.99
C ARG A 121 8.75 8.64 0.81
N LEU A 122 8.85 7.32 0.56
CA LEU A 122 8.09 6.64 -0.48
C LEU A 122 6.58 6.77 -0.22
N ALA A 123 6.13 6.51 1.02
CA ALA A 123 4.72 6.65 1.40
C ALA A 123 4.18 8.06 1.15
N THR A 124 4.95 9.08 1.53
CA THR A 124 4.57 10.48 1.31
C THR A 124 4.45 10.82 -0.17
N GLN A 125 5.38 10.37 -1.01
CA GLN A 125 5.33 10.61 -2.46
C GLN A 125 4.15 9.89 -3.12
N VAL A 126 3.92 8.62 -2.75
CA VAL A 126 2.81 7.83 -3.30
C VAL A 126 1.46 8.40 -2.83
N GLN A 127 1.31 8.73 -1.54
CA GLN A 127 0.08 9.32 -0.99
C GLN A 127 -0.24 10.65 -1.70
N SER A 128 0.74 11.54 -1.80
CA SER A 128 0.57 12.84 -2.46
C SER A 128 0.22 12.69 -3.94
N GLY A 129 0.91 11.78 -4.65
CA GLY A 129 0.61 11.47 -6.05
C GLY A 129 -0.82 10.97 -6.26
N LEU A 130 -1.25 10.00 -5.43
CA LEU A 130 -2.61 9.46 -5.45
C LEU A 130 -3.66 10.53 -5.22
N VAL A 131 -3.51 11.30 -4.14
CA VAL A 131 -4.49 12.33 -3.78
C VAL A 131 -4.56 13.42 -4.83
N SER A 132 -3.42 13.90 -5.32
CA SER A 132 -3.38 14.94 -6.35
C SER A 132 -4.02 14.49 -7.66
N ALA A 133 -3.61 13.33 -8.18
CA ALA A 133 -4.11 12.83 -9.45
C ALA A 133 -5.60 12.48 -9.40
N LEU A 134 -6.06 11.85 -8.34
CA LEU A 134 -7.45 11.41 -8.25
C LEU A 134 -8.39 12.56 -7.89
N ARG A 135 -7.97 13.53 -7.08
CA ARG A 135 -8.76 14.75 -6.81
C ARG A 135 -8.96 15.61 -8.05
N SER A 136 -8.02 15.66 -8.96
CA SER A 136 -8.19 16.41 -10.21
C SER A 136 -9.33 15.85 -11.08
N LYS A 137 -9.66 14.56 -10.93
CA LYS A 137 -10.75 13.88 -11.64
C LYS A 137 -12.04 13.80 -10.83
N ASP A 138 -11.92 13.64 -9.53
CA ASP A 138 -13.06 13.57 -8.61
C ASP A 138 -12.70 14.30 -7.29
N GLY A 139 -13.19 15.51 -7.14
CA GLY A 139 -12.97 16.36 -5.96
C GLY A 139 -13.44 15.77 -4.64
N LYS A 140 -14.12 14.61 -4.64
CA LYS A 140 -14.61 13.92 -3.44
C LYS A 140 -13.56 13.00 -2.79
N ILE A 141 -12.38 12.84 -3.38
CA ILE A 141 -11.31 12.00 -2.82
C ILE A 141 -10.82 12.62 -1.50
N ARG A 142 -10.88 11.84 -0.43
CA ARG A 142 -10.37 12.23 0.89
C ARG A 142 -8.95 11.71 1.07
N ASP A 143 -8.09 12.59 1.54
CA ASP A 143 -6.75 12.26 1.98
C ASP A 143 -6.81 11.88 3.47
N LEU A 144 -6.49 10.63 3.78
CA LEU A 144 -6.35 10.13 5.15
C LEU A 144 -4.89 10.11 5.60
N GLY A 145 -3.98 10.54 4.72
CA GLY A 145 -2.56 10.71 5.00
C GLY A 145 -1.73 9.44 5.03
N THR A 146 -0.48 9.63 5.44
CA THR A 146 0.44 8.52 5.75
C THR A 146 0.33 8.13 7.21
N LYS A 147 0.44 6.84 7.50
CA LYS A 147 0.30 6.28 8.84
C LYS A 147 1.32 5.15 9.06
N GLU A 148 1.37 4.68 10.27
CA GLU A 148 2.24 3.60 10.69
C GLU A 148 1.43 2.45 11.29
N ALA A 149 1.77 1.20 10.93
CA ALA A 149 1.19 0.03 11.55
C ALA A 149 2.06 -1.22 11.33
N LEU A 150 1.85 -2.25 12.13
CA LEU A 150 2.63 -3.48 12.09
C LEU A 150 2.02 -4.47 11.08
N PHE A 151 2.19 -4.19 9.79
CA PHE A 151 1.78 -5.11 8.73
C PHE A 151 2.84 -6.18 8.47
N TYR A 152 2.45 -7.45 8.62
CA TYR A 152 3.36 -8.59 8.43
C TYR A 152 3.89 -8.68 7.00
N VAL A 153 3.11 -8.23 6.01
CA VAL A 153 3.55 -8.21 4.62
C VAL A 153 4.75 -7.28 4.38
N LEU A 154 4.93 -6.26 5.23
CA LEU A 154 6.07 -5.35 5.19
C LEU A 154 7.21 -5.82 6.09
N LEU A 155 6.91 -6.69 7.07
CA LEU A 155 7.92 -7.23 7.96
C LEU A 155 8.85 -8.18 7.21
N GLY A 156 10.13 -8.00 7.36
CA GLY A 156 11.14 -8.83 6.69
C GLY A 156 11.50 -8.41 5.27
N THR A 157 10.92 -7.35 4.72
CA THR A 157 11.40 -6.72 3.48
C THR A 157 12.74 -6.03 3.73
N LYS A 158 13.66 -6.16 2.77
CA LYS A 158 15.02 -5.58 2.84
C LYS A 158 15.16 -4.26 2.05
N MET A 159 14.06 -3.73 1.58
CA MET A 159 13.96 -2.50 0.79
C MET A 159 12.87 -1.59 1.39
N PRO A 160 12.80 -0.30 1.00
CA PRO A 160 11.69 0.57 1.33
C PRO A 160 10.36 -0.08 0.94
N ALA A 161 9.42 -0.14 1.89
CA ALA A 161 8.18 -0.89 1.75
C ALA A 161 6.98 -0.11 2.27
N ILE A 162 5.89 -0.13 1.50
CA ILE A 162 4.62 0.53 1.85
C ILE A 162 3.42 -0.37 1.57
N LEU A 163 2.32 -0.09 2.28
CA LEU A 163 1.00 -0.63 1.99
C LEU A 163 0.05 0.52 1.66
N VAL A 164 -0.61 0.42 0.51
CA VAL A 164 -1.50 1.46 -0.02
C VAL A 164 -2.94 0.98 0.03
N GLU A 165 -3.76 1.65 0.82
CA GLU A 165 -5.22 1.49 0.83
C GLU A 165 -5.84 2.46 -0.18
N THR A 166 -6.27 1.92 -1.31
CA THR A 166 -6.69 2.72 -2.48
C THR A 166 -8.13 3.22 -2.40
N GLY A 167 -8.83 2.92 -1.32
CA GLY A 167 -10.21 3.28 -1.03
C GLY A 167 -10.90 2.23 -0.16
N PHE A 168 -12.17 2.46 0.17
CA PHE A 168 -12.96 1.59 1.07
C PHE A 168 -14.04 0.84 0.30
N LEU A 169 -13.90 -0.48 0.19
CA LEU A 169 -14.94 -1.35 -0.40
C LEU A 169 -16.22 -1.40 0.44
N SER A 170 -16.16 -1.01 1.72
CA SER A 170 -17.35 -0.87 2.57
C SER A 170 -18.17 0.39 2.26
N ASN A 171 -17.60 1.38 1.55
CA ASN A 171 -18.29 2.57 1.11
C ASN A 171 -18.85 2.35 -0.30
N PRO A 172 -20.20 2.45 -0.54
CA PRO A 172 -20.79 2.11 -1.83
C PRO A 172 -20.30 2.98 -3.00
N GLU A 173 -20.00 4.27 -2.76
CA GLU A 173 -19.47 5.15 -3.80
C GLU A 173 -18.04 4.75 -4.18
N GLU A 174 -17.21 4.41 -3.21
CA GLU A 174 -15.83 3.98 -3.46
C GLU A 174 -15.77 2.56 -4.04
N GLU A 175 -16.62 1.64 -3.56
CA GLU A 175 -16.73 0.31 -4.16
C GLU A 175 -17.05 0.39 -5.65
N LYS A 176 -18.03 1.20 -6.04
CA LYS A 176 -18.38 1.41 -7.44
C LYS A 176 -17.21 1.94 -8.27
N ARG A 177 -16.42 2.87 -7.71
CA ARG A 177 -15.20 3.38 -8.37
C ARG A 177 -14.13 2.31 -8.48
N LEU A 178 -13.80 1.65 -7.36
CA LEU A 178 -12.78 0.61 -7.30
C LEU A 178 -13.08 -0.59 -8.22
N ALA A 179 -14.36 -0.90 -8.45
CA ALA A 179 -14.76 -1.91 -9.42
C ALA A 179 -14.59 -1.47 -10.88
N SER A 180 -14.44 -0.17 -11.14
CA SER A 180 -14.29 0.38 -12.50
C SER A 180 -12.86 0.19 -13.03
N PRO A 181 -12.67 -0.43 -14.22
CA PRO A 181 -11.35 -0.57 -14.83
C PRO A 181 -10.65 0.77 -15.09
N GLY A 182 -11.40 1.84 -15.40
CA GLY A 182 -10.84 3.17 -15.61
C GLY A 182 -10.27 3.77 -14.32
N TYR A 183 -10.98 3.65 -13.20
CA TYR A 183 -10.49 4.14 -11.92
C TYR A 183 -9.28 3.33 -11.43
N GLN A 184 -9.27 2.02 -11.65
CA GLN A 184 -8.11 1.16 -11.35
C GLN A 184 -6.87 1.60 -12.15
N GLU A 185 -7.04 2.01 -13.40
CA GLU A 185 -5.97 2.57 -14.24
C GLU A 185 -5.48 3.91 -13.67
N ASP A 186 -6.40 4.79 -13.26
CA ASP A 186 -6.06 6.07 -12.65
C ASP A 186 -5.26 5.90 -11.36
N VAL A 187 -5.67 4.96 -10.51
CA VAL A 187 -4.94 4.59 -9.28
C VAL A 187 -3.54 4.09 -9.62
N ALA A 188 -3.41 3.18 -10.59
CA ALA A 188 -2.13 2.64 -11.00
C ALA A 188 -1.16 3.73 -11.50
N ARG A 189 -1.64 4.63 -12.37
CA ARG A 189 -0.85 5.77 -12.87
C ARG A 189 -0.46 6.74 -11.75
N ALA A 190 -1.36 6.97 -10.79
CA ALA A 190 -1.08 7.85 -9.66
C ALA A 190 -0.01 7.26 -8.72
N ILE A 191 -0.07 5.95 -8.42
CA ILE A 191 1.00 5.25 -7.68
C ILE A 191 2.31 5.34 -8.45
N ALA A 192 2.32 5.06 -9.74
CA ALA A 192 3.51 5.13 -10.58
C ALA A 192 4.14 6.53 -10.56
N SER A 193 3.34 7.60 -10.63
CA SER A 193 3.81 8.98 -10.51
C SER A 193 4.49 9.25 -9.16
N GLY A 194 3.93 8.74 -8.06
CA GLY A 194 4.52 8.83 -6.73
C GLY A 194 5.86 8.09 -6.63
N VAL A 195 5.95 6.89 -7.23
CA VAL A 195 7.20 6.11 -7.33
C VAL A 195 8.26 6.89 -8.08
N GLN A 196 7.93 7.46 -9.24
CA GLN A 196 8.87 8.29 -10.03
C GLN A 196 9.34 9.51 -9.25
N GLY A 197 8.44 10.17 -8.52
CA GLY A 197 8.79 11.28 -7.64
C GLY A 197 9.80 10.88 -6.56
N PHE A 198 9.62 9.71 -5.97
CA PHE A 198 10.54 9.16 -4.98
C PHE A 198 11.92 8.85 -5.59
N LEU A 199 11.97 8.13 -6.71
CA LEU A 199 13.21 7.76 -7.38
C LEU A 199 14.00 9.00 -7.86
N GLY A 200 13.34 9.97 -8.47
CA GLY A 200 13.98 11.21 -8.92
C GLY A 200 14.52 12.07 -7.76
N ASN A 201 13.93 12.01 -6.58
CA ASN A 201 14.46 12.66 -5.38
C ASN A 201 15.68 11.92 -4.83
N ARG A 202 15.64 10.58 -4.81
CA ARG A 202 16.76 9.72 -4.38
C ARG A 202 18.02 9.98 -5.22
N ASP A 203 17.87 10.03 -6.55
CA ASP A 203 18.98 10.31 -7.47
C ASP A 203 19.58 11.70 -7.27
N ARG A 204 18.76 12.70 -6.97
CA ARG A 204 19.25 14.06 -6.66
C ARG A 204 20.06 14.11 -5.37
N LEU A 205 19.61 13.41 -4.31
CA LEU A 205 20.33 13.34 -3.06
C LEU A 205 21.65 12.57 -3.20
N ALA A 206 21.67 11.48 -3.97
CA ALA A 206 22.89 10.72 -4.23
C ALA A 206 23.95 11.50 -5.01
N LYS A 207 23.55 12.45 -5.86
CA LYS A 207 24.48 13.33 -6.61
C LYS A 207 24.95 14.56 -5.82
N ALA A 208 24.29 14.87 -4.70
CA ALA A 208 24.62 16.04 -3.87
C ALA A 208 25.60 15.71 -2.72
N ASN A 209 25.85 14.42 -2.47
CA ASN A 209 26.83 13.90 -1.50
C ASN A 209 28.07 13.36 -2.21
#